data_b2998c890f7b17b24a352aa322e5d09c
#
_entry.id   b2998c890f7b17b24a352aa322e5d09c
#
_cell.length_a   1.000
_cell.length_b   1.000
_cell.length_c   1.000
_cell.angle_alpha   90.00
_cell.angle_beta   90.00
_cell.angle_gamma   90.00
#
_symmetry.space_group_name_H-M   'P 1'
#
loop_
_entity.id
_entity.type
_entity.pdbx_description
1 polymer ?
#
loop_
_entity_poly.entity_id
_entity_poly.type
_entity_poly.pdbx_seq_one_letter_code
_entity_poly.pdbx_strand_id
1 'polypeptide(L)'
;MSDLNEVGDRDNWICWLCDTPVDPDASVNSDRGPSVDSYSVAKSKKNVVTVERLAHRDCNTMKGKKVPVVAWSPELLVVDPSPIVATVDRLERKGGREVIARCPSQEDAEQASEWLLDRLSRYAPDLAVSTQITSGGGQYMLFLVAN
;
A
#
# COMPACT_ATOMS: atom_id res chain seq x y z
N MET A 1 6.23 -22.05 -1.76
CA MET A 1 5.83 -21.11 -0.70
C MET A 1 7.09 -20.46 -0.11
N SER A 2 7.10 -19.15 -0.05
CA SER A 2 8.28 -18.43 0.45
C SER A 2 8.37 -18.56 1.97
N ASP A 3 9.61 -18.57 2.46
CA ASP A 3 9.90 -18.57 3.87
C ASP A 3 9.47 -17.23 4.50
N LEU A 4 8.98 -17.27 5.73
CA LEU A 4 8.58 -16.08 6.49
C LEU A 4 9.73 -15.06 6.57
N ASN A 5 10.95 -15.51 6.79
CA ASN A 5 12.11 -14.62 6.88
C ASN A 5 12.39 -13.92 5.55
N GLU A 6 12.23 -14.62 4.44
CA GLU A 6 12.40 -14.02 3.11
C GLU A 6 11.35 -12.93 2.85
N VAL A 7 10.09 -13.23 3.19
CA VAL A 7 8.99 -12.27 3.00
C VAL A 7 9.17 -11.08 3.94
N GLY A 8 9.54 -11.31 5.19
CA GLY A 8 9.78 -10.26 6.16
C GLY A 8 10.91 -9.33 5.73
N ASP A 9 12.04 -9.88 5.31
CA ASP A 9 13.17 -9.08 4.86
C ASP A 9 12.82 -8.27 3.61
N ARG A 10 12.11 -8.86 2.68
CA ARG A 10 11.66 -8.17 1.46
C ARG A 10 10.73 -6.99 1.79
N ASP A 11 9.83 -7.17 2.75
CA ASP A 11 8.84 -6.16 3.13
C ASP A 11 9.34 -5.26 4.28
N ASN A 12 10.63 -5.32 4.60
CA ASN A 12 11.28 -4.52 5.65
C ASN A 12 10.63 -4.67 7.03
N TRP A 13 10.04 -5.85 7.28
CA TRP A 13 9.35 -6.17 8.53
C TRP A 13 8.27 -5.15 8.89
N ILE A 14 7.53 -4.72 7.88
CA ILE A 14 6.37 -3.82 8.02
C ILE A 14 5.14 -4.54 7.48
N CYS A 15 4.06 -4.53 8.25
CA CYS A 15 2.79 -5.12 7.84
C CYS A 15 2.20 -4.35 6.65
N TRP A 16 1.92 -5.05 5.57
CA TRP A 16 1.38 -4.40 4.37
C TRP A 16 -0.07 -3.93 4.52
N LEU A 17 -0.78 -4.40 5.56
CA LEU A 17 -2.18 -4.04 5.80
C LEU A 17 -2.33 -2.81 6.69
N CYS A 18 -1.56 -2.72 7.77
CA CYS A 18 -1.66 -1.61 8.72
C CYS A 18 -0.47 -0.66 8.71
N ASP A 19 0.59 -1.01 7.98
CA ASP A 19 1.80 -0.19 7.79
C ASP A 19 2.56 0.09 9.09
N THR A 20 2.48 -0.82 10.06
CA THR A 20 3.26 -0.73 11.30
C THR A 20 4.26 -1.88 11.39
N PRO A 21 5.34 -1.71 12.16
CA PRO A 21 6.39 -2.74 12.26
C PRO A 21 5.87 -4.07 12.79
N VAL A 22 6.41 -5.15 12.26
CA VAL A 22 6.18 -6.53 12.73
C VAL A 22 7.46 -6.99 13.41
N ASP A 23 7.34 -7.45 14.65
CA ASP A 23 8.50 -7.96 15.39
C ASP A 23 8.90 -9.35 14.85
N PRO A 24 10.10 -9.48 14.26
CA PRO A 24 10.55 -10.77 13.72
C PRO A 24 10.76 -11.84 14.80
N ASP A 25 10.92 -11.43 16.04
CA ASP A 25 11.15 -12.35 17.17
C ASP A 25 9.86 -12.72 17.91
N ALA A 26 8.73 -12.10 17.56
CA ALA A 26 7.45 -12.44 18.16
C ALA A 26 7.00 -13.84 17.74
N SER A 27 6.28 -14.51 18.64
CA SER A 27 5.71 -15.82 18.32
C SER A 27 4.72 -15.71 17.16
N VAL A 28 4.76 -16.68 16.23
CA VAL A 28 3.78 -16.77 15.15
C VAL A 28 2.38 -17.04 15.67
N ASN A 29 2.26 -17.46 16.93
CA ASN A 29 0.96 -17.68 17.60
C ASN A 29 0.46 -16.43 18.31
N SER A 30 1.26 -15.37 18.38
CA SER A 30 0.83 -14.08 18.92
C SER A 30 -0.07 -13.36 17.92
N ASP A 31 -1.11 -12.67 18.41
CA ASP A 31 -2.02 -11.92 17.54
C ASP A 31 -1.29 -10.85 16.69
N ARG A 32 -0.23 -10.28 17.24
CA ARG A 32 0.60 -9.27 16.55
C ARG A 32 1.89 -9.86 16.00
N GLY A 33 2.02 -11.19 16.00
CA GLY A 33 3.19 -11.86 15.45
C GLY A 33 3.20 -11.88 13.93
N PRO A 34 4.34 -12.31 13.35
CA PRO A 34 4.49 -12.31 11.89
C PRO A 34 3.66 -13.43 11.23
N SER A 35 3.13 -13.11 10.05
CA SER A 35 2.42 -14.08 9.23
C SER A 35 2.62 -13.72 7.76
N VAL A 36 2.50 -14.71 6.89
CA VAL A 36 2.55 -14.50 5.44
C VAL A 36 1.13 -14.50 4.91
N ASP A 37 0.74 -13.39 4.30
CA ASP A 37 -0.55 -13.25 3.62
C ASP A 37 -0.36 -13.61 2.15
N SER A 38 -1.00 -14.68 1.71
CA SER A 38 -0.96 -15.12 0.31
C SER A 38 -2.29 -14.83 -0.34
N TYR A 39 -2.26 -14.21 -1.50
CA TYR A 39 -3.48 -13.97 -2.27
C TYR A 39 -3.18 -14.04 -3.77
N SER A 40 -4.22 -14.27 -4.56
CA SER A 40 -4.10 -14.41 -6.01
C SER A 40 -4.57 -13.14 -6.70
N VAL A 41 -3.78 -12.70 -7.69
CA VAL A 41 -4.10 -11.54 -8.50
C VAL A 41 -4.19 -12.00 -9.96
N ALA A 42 -5.32 -11.70 -10.60
CA ALA A 42 -5.50 -11.99 -12.02
C ALA A 42 -4.83 -10.89 -12.84
N LYS A 43 -3.75 -11.23 -13.56
CA LYS A 43 -3.07 -10.32 -14.48
C LYS A 43 -3.74 -10.31 -15.85
N SER A 44 -4.39 -11.42 -16.22
CA SER A 44 -5.20 -11.56 -17.44
C SER A 44 -6.19 -12.69 -17.22
N LYS A 45 -7.03 -12.98 -18.21
CA LYS A 45 -8.01 -14.07 -18.12
C LYS A 45 -7.37 -15.44 -17.88
N LYS A 46 -6.12 -15.62 -18.30
CA LYS A 46 -5.42 -16.92 -18.21
C LYS A 46 -4.25 -16.90 -17.24
N ASN A 47 -3.85 -15.74 -16.76
CA ASN A 47 -2.65 -15.60 -15.94
C ASN A 47 -3.02 -15.11 -14.55
N VAL A 48 -2.89 -16.00 -13.57
CA VAL A 48 -3.11 -15.70 -12.14
C VAL A 48 -1.79 -15.84 -11.42
N VAL A 49 -1.40 -14.79 -10.70
CA VAL A 49 -0.14 -14.77 -9.94
C VAL A 49 -0.49 -14.78 -8.45
N THR A 50 0.21 -15.63 -7.70
CA THR A 50 0.11 -15.63 -6.24
C THR A 50 1.12 -14.65 -5.67
N VAL A 51 0.65 -13.76 -4.83
CA VAL A 51 1.45 -12.73 -4.17
C VAL A 51 1.51 -13.05 -2.67
N GLU A 52 2.71 -12.94 -2.11
CA GLU A 52 2.94 -13.17 -0.68
C GLU A 52 3.46 -11.88 -0.03
N ARG A 53 2.84 -11.46 1.08
CA ARG A 53 3.19 -10.23 1.80
C ARG A 53 3.28 -10.49 3.30
N LEU A 54 4.13 -9.73 3.97
CA LEU A 54 4.22 -9.79 5.42
C LEU A 54 3.03 -9.06 6.06
N ALA A 55 2.42 -9.67 7.04
CA ALA A 55 1.33 -9.06 7.80
C ALA A 55 1.39 -9.50 9.26
N HIS A 56 0.80 -8.70 10.14
CA HIS A 56 0.49 -9.17 11.47
C HIS A 56 -0.58 -10.27 11.36
N ARG A 57 -0.51 -11.26 12.23
CA ARG A 57 -1.45 -12.38 12.22
C ARG A 57 -2.90 -11.90 12.34
N ASP A 58 -3.19 -10.98 13.26
CA ASP A 58 -4.54 -10.43 13.44
C ASP A 58 -5.00 -9.63 12.23
N CYS A 59 -4.12 -8.87 11.59
CA CYS A 59 -4.45 -8.16 10.35
C CYS A 59 -4.81 -9.14 9.23
N ASN A 60 -4.03 -10.20 9.08
CA ASN A 60 -4.27 -11.24 8.09
C ASN A 60 -5.61 -11.95 8.35
N THR A 61 -5.90 -12.28 9.60
CA THR A 61 -7.15 -12.93 9.99
C THR A 61 -8.36 -12.03 9.74
N MET A 62 -8.27 -10.74 10.09
CA MET A 62 -9.35 -9.77 9.88
C MET A 62 -9.64 -9.55 8.40
N LYS A 63 -8.61 -9.57 7.58
CA LYS A 63 -8.77 -9.44 6.14
C LYS A 63 -9.54 -10.64 5.55
N GLY A 64 -9.26 -11.85 6.03
CA GLY A 64 -9.85 -13.08 5.52
C GLY A 64 -9.57 -13.25 4.02
N LYS A 65 -10.63 -13.48 3.24
CA LYS A 65 -10.56 -13.65 1.77
C LYS A 65 -10.83 -12.36 1.01
N LYS A 66 -11.12 -11.27 1.72
CA LYS A 66 -11.45 -9.99 1.08
C LYS A 66 -10.19 -9.29 0.60
N VAL A 67 -10.36 -8.38 -0.35
CA VAL A 67 -9.27 -7.50 -0.81
C VAL A 67 -8.81 -6.66 0.39
N PRO A 68 -7.50 -6.57 0.63
CA PRO A 68 -6.99 -5.81 1.77
C PRO A 68 -7.36 -4.34 1.70
N VAL A 69 -7.58 -3.76 2.88
CA VAL A 69 -7.82 -2.33 3.01
C VAL A 69 -6.51 -1.69 3.43
N VAL A 70 -5.91 -0.93 2.52
CA VAL A 70 -4.70 -0.17 2.82
C VAL A 70 -5.13 1.22 3.23
N ALA A 71 -4.77 1.63 4.45
CA ALA A 71 -5.17 2.90 5.02
C ALA A 71 -4.07 3.95 4.88
N TRP A 72 -4.49 5.21 4.75
CA TRP A 72 -3.57 6.34 4.85
C TRP A 72 -3.03 6.47 6.27
N SER A 73 -1.78 6.88 6.39
CA SER A 73 -1.18 7.13 7.69
C SER A 73 -1.88 8.30 8.37
N PRO A 74 -2.29 8.17 9.66
CA PRO A 74 -2.92 9.27 10.38
C PRO A 74 -1.97 10.43 10.69
N GLU A 75 -0.67 10.24 10.48
CA GLU A 75 0.32 11.30 10.72
C GLU A 75 0.42 12.29 9.55
N LEU A 76 -0.14 11.94 8.40
CA LEU A 76 -0.12 12.81 7.23
C LEU A 76 -1.25 13.83 7.27
N LEU A 77 -0.94 15.05 6.81
CA LEU A 77 -1.95 16.10 6.67
C LEU A 77 -2.54 16.02 5.26
N VAL A 78 -3.59 15.23 5.12
CA VAL A 78 -4.31 15.05 3.84
C VAL A 78 -5.78 15.36 4.02
N VAL A 79 -6.37 15.98 2.99
CA VAL A 79 -7.78 16.33 2.92
C VAL A 79 -8.40 15.49 1.82
N ASP A 80 -9.54 14.87 2.11
CA ASP A 80 -10.27 14.02 1.17
C ASP A 80 -9.39 12.99 0.46
N PRO A 81 -8.62 12.17 1.21
CA PRO A 81 -7.77 11.16 0.58
C PRO A 81 -8.62 10.09 -0.08
N SER A 82 -8.26 9.72 -1.31
CA SER A 82 -8.94 8.64 -2.02
C SER A 82 -8.49 7.29 -1.48
N PRO A 83 -9.36 6.28 -1.53
CA PRO A 83 -8.94 4.92 -1.14
C PRO A 83 -7.78 4.45 -2.01
N ILE A 84 -6.70 4.04 -1.38
CA ILE A 84 -5.47 3.66 -2.09
C ILE A 84 -5.70 2.43 -2.96
N VAL A 85 -6.35 1.40 -2.41
CA VAL A 85 -6.58 0.13 -3.13
C VAL A 85 -7.39 0.37 -4.41
N ALA A 86 -8.48 1.13 -4.31
CA ALA A 86 -9.34 1.41 -5.45
C ALA A 86 -8.62 2.24 -6.52
N THR A 87 -7.81 3.22 -6.08
CA THR A 87 -7.05 4.06 -7.01
C THR A 87 -5.99 3.26 -7.75
N VAL A 88 -5.24 2.42 -7.04
CA VAL A 88 -4.23 1.55 -7.63
C VAL A 88 -4.88 0.60 -8.65
N ASP A 89 -6.01 0.01 -8.29
CA ASP A 89 -6.74 -0.90 -9.17
C ASP A 89 -7.16 -0.21 -10.48
N ARG A 90 -7.67 1.02 -10.39
CA ARG A 90 -8.02 1.78 -11.59
C ARG A 90 -6.81 2.11 -12.46
N LEU A 91 -5.70 2.52 -11.84
CA LEU A 91 -4.48 2.85 -12.57
C LEU A 91 -3.87 1.62 -13.24
N GLU A 92 -3.92 0.46 -12.59
CA GLU A 92 -3.46 -0.79 -13.21
C GLU A 92 -4.27 -1.13 -14.46
N ARG A 93 -5.57 -0.87 -14.43
CA ARG A 93 -6.46 -1.21 -15.56
C ARG A 93 -6.43 -0.19 -16.68
N LYS A 94 -6.38 1.10 -16.34
CA LYS A 94 -6.60 2.18 -17.31
C LYS A 94 -5.36 3.00 -17.61
N GLY A 95 -4.35 2.95 -16.73
CA GLY A 95 -3.23 3.88 -16.80
C GLY A 95 -3.66 5.31 -16.51
N GLY A 96 -2.83 6.28 -16.90
CA GLY A 96 -3.12 7.68 -16.71
C GLY A 96 -2.76 8.19 -15.32
N ARG A 97 -3.52 9.15 -14.83
CA ARG A 97 -3.30 9.73 -13.50
C ARG A 97 -4.62 10.04 -12.80
N GLU A 98 -4.55 10.06 -11.46
CA GLU A 98 -5.71 10.42 -10.64
C GLU A 98 -5.25 11.26 -9.46
N VAL A 99 -6.11 12.19 -9.04
CA VAL A 99 -5.91 12.92 -7.78
C VAL A 99 -6.15 11.93 -6.65
N ILE A 100 -5.12 11.68 -5.84
CA ILE A 100 -5.23 10.72 -4.75
C ILE A 100 -5.43 11.40 -3.39
N ALA A 101 -5.00 12.66 -3.27
CA ALA A 101 -5.20 13.43 -2.04
C ALA A 101 -5.04 14.92 -2.32
N ARG A 102 -5.49 15.73 -1.36
CA ARG A 102 -5.21 17.17 -1.32
C ARG A 102 -4.52 17.47 -0.02
N CYS A 103 -3.60 18.43 -0.04
CA CYS A 103 -2.81 18.77 1.13
C CYS A 103 -2.84 20.27 1.36
N PRO A 104 -2.74 20.73 2.64
CA PRO A 104 -2.78 22.16 2.95
C PRO A 104 -1.56 22.93 2.46
N SER A 105 -0.40 22.29 2.34
CA SER A 105 0.84 22.92 1.90
C SER A 105 1.61 22.02 0.97
N GLN A 106 2.59 22.59 0.26
CA GLN A 106 3.46 21.82 -0.62
C GLN A 106 4.29 20.81 0.17
N GLU A 107 4.78 21.21 1.34
CA GLU A 107 5.55 20.31 2.20
C GLU A 107 4.72 19.10 2.63
N ASP A 108 3.47 19.31 3.01
CA ASP A 108 2.56 18.20 3.35
C ASP A 108 2.33 17.28 2.17
N ALA A 109 2.20 17.83 0.96
CA ALA A 109 2.04 17.05 -0.26
C ALA A 109 3.29 16.23 -0.56
N GLU A 110 4.48 16.79 -0.35
CA GLU A 110 5.74 16.08 -0.54
C GLU A 110 5.89 14.93 0.45
N GLN A 111 5.55 15.15 1.71
CA GLN A 111 5.57 14.10 2.73
C GLN A 111 4.59 12.98 2.39
N ALA A 112 3.39 13.33 1.98
CA ALA A 112 2.39 12.35 1.56
C ALA A 112 2.85 11.56 0.34
N SER A 113 3.49 12.24 -0.63
CA SER A 113 4.06 11.61 -1.82
C SER A 113 5.13 10.59 -1.46
N GLU A 114 6.08 10.94 -0.61
CA GLU A 114 7.15 10.03 -0.18
C GLU A 114 6.59 8.82 0.54
N TRP A 115 5.66 9.05 1.46
CA TRP A 115 5.00 7.97 2.19
C TRP A 115 4.28 7.03 1.23
N LEU A 116 3.50 7.60 0.29
CA LEU A 116 2.70 6.83 -0.65
C LEU A 116 3.57 5.97 -1.56
N LEU A 117 4.64 6.55 -2.12
CA LEU A 117 5.55 5.80 -2.99
C LEU A 117 6.25 4.68 -2.25
N ASP A 118 6.68 4.92 -1.03
CA ASP A 118 7.25 3.89 -0.17
C ASP A 118 6.23 2.79 0.10
N ARG A 119 5.00 3.16 0.44
CA ARG A 119 3.92 2.20 0.69
C ARG A 119 3.63 1.36 -0.55
N LEU A 120 3.54 1.98 -1.72
CA LEU A 120 3.24 1.28 -2.98
C LEU A 120 4.38 0.37 -3.42
N SER A 121 5.61 0.66 -3.05
CA SER A 121 6.75 -0.23 -3.34
C SER A 121 6.54 -1.61 -2.71
N ARG A 122 5.81 -1.69 -1.62
CA ARG A 122 5.46 -2.95 -0.95
C ARG A 122 4.09 -3.48 -1.37
N TYR A 123 3.12 -2.58 -1.53
CA TYR A 123 1.73 -2.96 -1.87
C TYR A 123 1.57 -3.34 -3.34
N ALA A 124 2.12 -2.55 -4.24
CA ALA A 124 1.96 -2.74 -5.69
C ALA A 124 3.32 -2.63 -6.40
N PRO A 125 4.26 -3.56 -6.13
CA PRO A 125 5.64 -3.42 -6.63
C PRO A 125 5.74 -3.51 -8.15
N ASP A 126 4.76 -4.11 -8.81
CA ASP A 126 4.76 -4.26 -10.27
C ASP A 126 4.17 -3.06 -11.00
N LEU A 127 3.55 -2.13 -10.27
CA LEU A 127 2.98 -0.93 -10.86
C LEU A 127 4.02 0.18 -10.84
N ALA A 128 4.48 0.58 -12.02
CA ALA A 128 5.41 1.70 -12.15
C ALA A 128 4.64 3.00 -11.98
N VAL A 129 4.90 3.72 -10.89
CA VAL A 129 4.18 4.95 -10.56
C VAL A 129 5.14 6.07 -10.22
N SER A 130 4.64 7.29 -10.42
CA SER A 130 5.27 8.52 -9.93
C SER A 130 4.17 9.42 -9.38
N THR A 131 4.56 10.55 -8.82
CA THR A 131 3.61 11.52 -8.29
C THR A 131 3.81 12.87 -8.95
N GLN A 132 2.73 13.68 -8.97
CA GLN A 132 2.77 15.09 -9.39
C GLN A 132 2.02 15.90 -8.35
N ILE A 133 2.55 17.07 -8.04
CA ILE A 133 1.93 18.01 -7.09
C ILE A 133 1.58 19.28 -7.84
N THR A 134 0.31 19.68 -7.79
CA THR A 134 -0.19 20.87 -8.48
C THR A 134 -0.92 21.76 -7.48
N SER A 135 -0.57 23.03 -7.43
CA SER A 135 -1.29 24.00 -6.59
C SER A 135 -2.59 24.43 -7.26
N GLY A 136 -3.62 24.69 -6.44
CA GLY A 136 -4.90 25.17 -6.92
C GLY A 136 -5.90 25.38 -5.79
N GLY A 137 -6.64 26.46 -5.81
CA GLY A 137 -7.70 26.72 -4.84
C GLY A 137 -7.25 26.79 -3.39
N GLY A 138 -6.01 27.23 -3.13
CA GLY A 138 -5.45 27.31 -1.79
C GLY A 138 -4.97 25.98 -1.22
N GLN A 139 -4.97 24.94 -2.03
CA GLN A 139 -4.51 23.61 -1.65
C GLN A 139 -3.54 23.06 -2.69
N TYR A 140 -2.91 21.95 -2.36
CA TYR A 140 -1.99 21.24 -3.27
C TYR A 140 -2.57 19.87 -3.56
N MET A 141 -2.80 19.59 -4.84
CA MET A 141 -3.33 18.31 -5.28
C MET A 141 -2.17 17.35 -5.53
N LEU A 142 -2.28 16.17 -4.93
CA LEU A 142 -1.32 15.09 -5.15
C LEU A 142 -1.92 14.11 -6.14
N PHE A 143 -1.26 13.98 -7.29
CA PHE A 143 -1.63 13.01 -8.32
C PHE A 143 -0.76 11.77 -8.22
N LEU A 144 -1.37 10.61 -8.39
CA LEU A 144 -0.66 9.37 -8.61
C LEU A 144 -0.72 9.09 -10.11
N VAL A 145 0.44 8.84 -10.72
CA VAL A 145 0.60 8.70 -12.16
C VAL A 145 1.13 7.30 -12.48
N ALA A 146 0.42 6.57 -13.35
CA ALA A 146 0.90 5.30 -13.88
C ALA A 146 1.84 5.57 -15.06
N ASN A 147 3.08 5.11 -14.93
CA ASN A 147 4.11 5.33 -15.97
C ASN A 147 4.03 4.28 -17.07
#